data_1790a91020f63cc1257b457003b601c4
#
_entry.id   1790a91020f63cc1257b457003b601c4
#
_cell.length_a   1.000
_cell.length_b   1.000
_cell.length_c   1.000
_cell.angle_alpha   90.00
_cell.angle_beta   90.00
_cell.angle_gamma   90.00
#
_symmetry.space_group_name_H-M   'P 1'
#
loop_
_entity.id
_entity.type
_entity.pdbx_description
1 polymer ?
#
loop_
_entity_poly.entity_id
_entity_poly.type
_entity_poly.pdbx_seq_one_letter_code
_entity_poly.pdbx_strand_id
1 'polypeptide(L)'
;MNEEILNKCADNNNYTIYTAFCKAQRIMMRSYSPVCSISGGSDSDIVLDLIHKVDEDGKVKYFWIDTGLEYTATKEHLDFLEQKYGITIERVKPDKPIPTCVKQYGVPFLSKYVSEQMMRLQAHGFQWEDEPLEVLLQKYPRCKTALQWWCGERYSDKDGIQ
;
A
#
# COMPACT_ATOMS: atom_id res chain seq x y z
N MET A 1 -25.60 6.97 -13.26
CA MET A 1 -24.42 6.41 -14.03
C MET A 1 -23.88 7.52 -14.91
N ASN A 2 -22.62 7.86 -14.77
CA ASN A 2 -22.05 9.00 -15.52
C ASN A 2 -21.72 8.56 -16.96
N GLU A 3 -22.76 8.41 -17.79
CA GLU A 3 -22.67 7.98 -19.20
C GLU A 3 -21.73 8.87 -20.01
N GLU A 4 -21.62 10.15 -19.66
CA GLU A 4 -20.76 11.10 -20.35
C GLU A 4 -19.27 10.70 -20.22
N ILE A 5 -18.82 10.28 -19.03
CA ILE A 5 -17.45 9.83 -18.82
C ILE A 5 -17.18 8.53 -19.58
N LEU A 6 -18.10 7.58 -19.53
CA LEU A 6 -17.98 6.32 -20.24
C LEU A 6 -17.90 6.53 -21.76
N ASN A 7 -18.73 7.42 -22.31
CA ASN A 7 -18.72 7.76 -23.72
C ASN A 7 -17.39 8.45 -24.12
N LYS A 8 -16.92 9.42 -23.34
CA LYS A 8 -15.61 10.07 -23.57
C LYS A 8 -14.44 9.07 -23.52
N CYS A 9 -14.48 8.07 -22.65
CA CYS A 9 -13.45 7.04 -22.59
C CYS A 9 -13.50 6.12 -23.82
N ALA A 10 -14.69 5.77 -24.29
CA ALA A 10 -14.88 4.98 -25.49
C ALA A 10 -14.43 5.72 -26.75
N ASP A 11 -14.82 6.99 -26.90
CA ASP A 11 -14.46 7.84 -28.03
C ASP A 11 -12.94 8.05 -28.16
N ASN A 12 -12.23 8.12 -27.02
CA ASN A 12 -10.78 8.28 -26.98
C ASN A 12 -10.01 6.95 -26.93
N ASN A 13 -10.66 5.79 -27.10
CA ASN A 13 -10.05 4.46 -26.97
C ASN A 13 -9.29 4.24 -25.64
N ASN A 14 -9.71 4.89 -24.55
CA ASN A 14 -9.07 4.79 -23.27
C ASN A 14 -9.65 3.64 -22.43
N TYR A 15 -9.36 2.43 -22.84
CA TYR A 15 -9.85 1.22 -22.17
C TYR A 15 -9.40 1.07 -20.73
N THR A 16 -8.25 1.62 -20.36
CA THR A 16 -7.74 1.56 -18.97
C THR A 16 -8.65 2.34 -18.03
N ILE A 17 -8.98 3.58 -18.36
CA ILE A 17 -9.88 4.39 -17.54
C ILE A 17 -11.30 3.82 -17.58
N TYR A 18 -11.79 3.40 -18.75
CA TYR A 18 -13.08 2.77 -18.89
C TYR A 18 -13.25 1.54 -17.98
N THR A 19 -12.28 0.63 -18.00
CA THR A 19 -12.34 -0.59 -17.18
C THR A 19 -12.21 -0.29 -15.69
N ALA A 20 -11.37 0.69 -15.30
CA ALA A 20 -11.26 1.13 -13.93
C ALA A 20 -12.57 1.71 -13.39
N PHE A 21 -13.24 2.55 -14.20
CA PHE A 21 -14.52 3.13 -13.86
C PHE A 21 -15.62 2.07 -13.72
N CYS A 22 -15.74 1.13 -14.67
CA CYS A 22 -16.68 0.01 -14.58
C CYS A 22 -16.44 -0.88 -13.36
N LYS A 23 -15.15 -1.08 -12.99
CA LYS A 23 -14.77 -1.83 -11.80
C LYS A 23 -15.19 -1.10 -10.52
N ALA A 24 -14.95 0.21 -10.45
CA ALA A 24 -15.36 1.04 -9.33
C ALA A 24 -16.89 1.00 -9.14
N GLN A 25 -17.67 1.18 -10.20
CA GLN A 25 -19.14 1.05 -10.16
C GLN A 25 -19.59 -0.30 -9.63
N ARG A 26 -19.00 -1.40 -10.12
CA ARG A 26 -19.34 -2.75 -9.68
C ARG A 26 -19.06 -2.96 -8.19
N ILE A 27 -17.95 -2.41 -7.68
CA ILE A 27 -17.61 -2.45 -6.25
C ILE A 27 -18.66 -1.68 -5.46
N MET A 28 -19.02 -0.46 -5.90
CA MET A 28 -20.01 0.38 -5.22
C MET A 28 -21.37 -0.29 -5.13
N MET A 29 -21.83 -0.92 -6.22
CA MET A 29 -23.12 -1.65 -6.26
C MET A 29 -23.17 -2.83 -5.30
N ARG A 30 -22.03 -3.47 -5.01
CA ARG A 30 -21.94 -4.66 -4.16
C ARG A 30 -21.59 -4.35 -2.69
N SER A 31 -21.16 -3.13 -2.40
CA SER A 31 -20.68 -2.75 -1.08
C SER A 31 -21.77 -2.02 -0.30
N TYR A 32 -22.08 -2.52 0.88
CA TYR A 32 -23.03 -1.87 1.79
C TYR A 32 -22.43 -0.64 2.48
N SER A 33 -21.19 -0.72 2.91
CA SER A 33 -20.45 0.36 3.59
C SER A 33 -19.04 0.45 3.02
N PRO A 34 -18.87 1.05 1.81
CA PRO A 34 -17.58 1.16 1.18
C PRO A 34 -16.68 2.14 1.93
N VAL A 35 -15.39 1.81 2.01
CA VAL A 35 -14.36 2.69 2.56
C VAL A 35 -13.26 2.89 1.52
N CYS A 36 -12.72 4.11 1.46
CA CYS A 36 -11.61 4.47 0.60
C CYS A 36 -10.45 4.97 1.44
N SER A 37 -9.32 4.25 1.40
CA SER A 37 -8.09 4.67 2.07
C SER A 37 -7.30 5.59 1.14
N ILE A 38 -6.86 6.73 1.67
CA ILE A 38 -6.10 7.75 0.95
C ILE A 38 -4.70 7.82 1.55
N SER A 39 -3.67 7.78 0.71
CA SER A 39 -2.28 7.91 1.15
C SER A 39 -1.72 9.33 0.99
N GLY A 40 -2.40 10.19 0.23
CA GLY A 40 -1.90 11.50 -0.17
C GLY A 40 -0.90 11.46 -1.34
N GLY A 41 -0.77 10.32 -2.01
CA GLY A 41 0.01 10.18 -3.25
C GLY A 41 -0.88 10.16 -4.50
N SER A 42 -0.29 10.41 -5.67
CA SER A 42 -0.99 10.53 -6.95
C SER A 42 -1.91 9.36 -7.29
N ASP A 43 -1.49 8.13 -6.97
CA ASP A 43 -2.28 6.93 -7.25
C ASP A 43 -3.57 6.90 -6.40
N SER A 44 -3.46 7.30 -5.13
CA SER A 44 -4.64 7.38 -4.26
C SER A 44 -5.59 8.51 -4.66
N ASP A 45 -5.08 9.59 -5.21
CA ASP A 45 -5.89 10.70 -5.73
C ASP A 45 -6.71 10.26 -6.95
N ILE A 46 -6.12 9.46 -7.84
CA ILE A 46 -6.84 8.87 -8.97
C ILE A 46 -7.95 7.95 -8.48
N VAL A 47 -7.67 7.11 -7.48
CA VAL A 47 -8.69 6.21 -6.89
C VAL A 47 -9.81 7.02 -6.23
N LEU A 48 -9.46 8.09 -5.49
CA LEU A 48 -10.44 8.99 -4.88
C LEU A 48 -11.33 9.62 -5.95
N ASP A 49 -10.75 10.17 -7.03
CA ASP A 49 -11.50 10.79 -8.12
C ASP A 49 -12.47 9.80 -8.79
N LEU A 50 -12.01 8.57 -9.05
CA LEU A 50 -12.86 7.52 -9.63
C LEU A 50 -14.00 7.14 -8.68
N ILE A 51 -13.71 6.93 -7.40
CA ILE A 51 -14.72 6.53 -6.42
C ILE A 51 -15.71 7.66 -6.19
N HIS A 52 -15.26 8.89 -6.06
CA HIS A 52 -16.13 10.06 -5.89
C HIS A 52 -17.12 10.21 -7.07
N LYS A 53 -16.68 9.96 -8.30
CA LYS A 53 -17.53 10.03 -9.48
C LYS A 53 -18.60 8.93 -9.56
N VAL A 54 -18.40 7.80 -8.90
CA VAL A 54 -19.37 6.69 -8.89
C VAL A 54 -20.19 6.61 -7.60
N ASP A 55 -19.84 7.40 -6.58
CA ASP A 55 -20.53 7.46 -5.31
C ASP A 55 -21.68 8.48 -5.37
N GLU A 56 -22.73 8.16 -6.10
CA GLU A 56 -23.89 9.02 -6.27
C GLU A 56 -24.65 9.27 -4.95
N ASP A 57 -24.58 8.32 -4.03
CA ASP A 57 -25.30 8.35 -2.74
C ASP A 57 -24.47 8.98 -1.59
N GLY A 58 -23.21 9.30 -1.83
CA GLY A 58 -22.30 9.84 -0.80
C GLY A 58 -22.06 8.89 0.37
N LYS A 59 -22.08 7.56 0.12
CA LYS A 59 -21.96 6.54 1.17
C LYS A 59 -20.52 6.11 1.48
N VAL A 60 -19.56 6.52 0.64
CA VAL A 60 -18.15 6.18 0.85
C VAL A 60 -17.57 6.95 2.03
N LYS A 61 -16.91 6.24 2.93
CA LYS A 61 -16.13 6.84 4.00
C LYS A 61 -14.67 6.90 3.57
N TYR A 62 -14.11 8.09 3.62
CA TYR A 62 -12.70 8.33 3.29
C TYR A 62 -11.88 8.39 4.57
N PHE A 63 -10.72 7.75 4.59
CA PHE A 63 -9.84 7.80 5.73
C PHE A 63 -8.36 7.82 5.32
N TRP A 64 -7.56 8.39 6.18
CA TRP A 64 -6.11 8.46 6.10
C TRP A 64 -5.49 8.07 7.43
N ILE A 65 -4.41 7.30 7.39
CA ILE A 65 -3.71 6.85 8.60
C ILE A 65 -2.53 7.76 8.87
N ASP A 66 -2.56 8.50 9.98
CA ASP A 66 -1.45 9.33 10.45
C ASP A 66 -0.45 8.46 11.22
N THR A 67 0.59 8.00 10.54
CA THR A 67 1.64 7.17 11.14
C THR A 67 2.53 7.94 12.12
N GLY A 68 2.43 9.28 12.15
CA GLY A 68 3.22 10.18 12.97
C GLY A 68 4.52 10.64 12.32
N LEU A 69 4.79 10.26 11.07
CA LEU A 69 5.97 10.68 10.28
C LEU A 69 5.59 11.42 8.99
N GLU A 70 4.34 11.77 8.84
CA GLU A 70 3.84 12.36 7.60
C GLU A 70 4.30 13.81 7.44
N TYR A 71 4.66 14.16 6.20
CA TYR A 71 5.02 15.52 5.85
C TYR A 71 3.84 16.49 6.01
N THR A 72 4.13 17.73 6.36
CA THR A 72 3.13 18.81 6.41
C THR A 72 2.42 18.97 5.06
N ALA A 73 3.17 18.90 3.95
CA ALA A 73 2.61 18.95 2.60
C ALA A 73 1.57 17.86 2.33
N THR A 74 1.73 16.65 2.88
CA THR A 74 0.70 15.60 2.77
C THR A 74 -0.58 16.01 3.46
N LYS A 75 -0.50 16.59 4.65
CA LYS A 75 -1.68 17.06 5.40
C LYS A 75 -2.40 18.20 4.69
N GLU A 76 -1.66 19.17 4.17
CA GLU A 76 -2.18 20.27 3.36
C GLU A 76 -2.85 19.74 2.07
N HIS A 77 -2.27 18.72 1.46
CA HIS A 77 -2.86 18.08 0.29
C HIS A 77 -4.20 17.39 0.61
N LEU A 78 -4.32 16.73 1.78
CA LEU A 78 -5.59 16.16 2.21
C LEU A 78 -6.65 17.23 2.43
N ASP A 79 -6.29 18.38 3.04
CA ASP A 79 -7.20 19.51 3.23
C ASP A 79 -7.66 20.07 1.86
N PHE A 80 -6.75 20.14 0.88
CA PHE A 80 -7.10 20.51 -0.50
C PHE A 80 -8.09 19.51 -1.14
N LEU A 81 -7.87 18.20 -0.97
CA LEU A 81 -8.78 17.18 -1.50
C LEU A 81 -10.18 17.26 -0.86
N GLU A 82 -10.26 17.50 0.46
CA GLU A 82 -11.53 17.72 1.14
C GLU A 82 -12.31 18.90 0.55
N GLN A 83 -11.61 20.02 0.32
CA GLN A 83 -12.23 21.21 -0.29
C GLN A 83 -12.65 20.96 -1.75
N LYS A 84 -11.77 20.32 -2.52
CA LYS A 84 -12.00 20.05 -3.96
C LYS A 84 -13.22 19.15 -4.20
N TYR A 85 -13.38 18.12 -3.39
CA TYR A 85 -14.40 17.10 -3.59
C TYR A 85 -15.62 17.27 -2.66
N GLY A 86 -15.57 18.18 -1.70
CA GLY A 86 -16.65 18.36 -0.71
C GLY A 86 -16.84 17.16 0.20
N ILE A 87 -15.77 16.44 0.50
CA ILE A 87 -15.75 15.23 1.34
C ILE A 87 -15.05 15.49 2.67
N THR A 88 -15.21 14.57 3.60
CA THR A 88 -14.44 14.55 4.85
C THR A 88 -13.53 13.33 4.85
N ILE A 89 -12.24 13.54 5.12
CA ILE A 89 -11.24 12.48 5.24
C ILE A 89 -10.94 12.28 6.73
N GLU A 90 -11.38 11.17 7.29
CA GLU A 90 -11.12 10.82 8.68
C GLU A 90 -9.62 10.56 8.90
N ARG A 91 -9.01 11.30 9.82
CA ARG A 91 -7.58 11.18 10.16
C ARG A 91 -7.43 10.21 11.33
N VAL A 92 -7.16 8.94 11.00
CA VAL A 92 -7.04 7.85 11.97
C VAL A 92 -5.60 7.77 12.48
N LYS A 93 -5.45 7.85 13.80
CA LYS A 93 -4.14 7.60 14.44
C LYS A 93 -4.08 6.17 14.91
N PRO A 94 -3.03 5.40 14.56
CA PRO A 94 -2.84 4.07 15.11
C PRO A 94 -2.53 4.14 16.61
N ASP A 95 -2.88 3.11 17.36
CA ASP A 95 -2.59 3.01 18.80
C ASP A 95 -1.11 3.18 19.12
N LYS A 96 -0.25 2.73 18.22
CA LYS A 96 1.20 2.87 18.29
C LYS A 96 1.74 3.54 17.03
N PRO A 97 1.80 4.86 16.96
CA PRO A 97 2.45 5.58 15.86
C PRO A 97 3.92 5.18 15.71
N ILE A 98 4.49 5.33 14.51
CA ILE A 98 5.89 4.91 14.24
C ILE A 98 6.89 5.52 15.22
N PRO A 99 6.84 6.82 15.60
CA PRO A 99 7.76 7.36 16.60
C PRO A 99 7.68 6.65 17.96
N THR A 100 6.50 6.23 18.36
CA THR A 100 6.29 5.45 19.60
C THR A 100 6.89 4.05 19.47
N CYS A 101 6.69 3.39 18.33
CA CYS A 101 7.30 2.09 18.05
C CYS A 101 8.84 2.17 18.06
N VAL A 102 9.40 3.17 17.39
CA VAL A 102 10.86 3.39 17.35
C VAL A 102 11.41 3.63 18.76
N LYS A 103 10.73 4.42 19.58
CA LYS A 103 11.14 4.67 20.97
C LYS A 103 11.08 3.40 21.84
N GLN A 104 10.10 2.55 21.60
CA GLN A 104 9.86 1.34 22.41
C GLN A 104 10.72 0.16 21.96
N TYR A 105 10.93 -0.03 20.67
CA TYR A 105 11.53 -1.23 20.08
C TYR A 105 12.83 -0.95 19.33
N GLY A 106 13.23 0.31 19.19
CA GLY A 106 14.38 0.72 18.38
C GLY A 106 14.05 0.91 16.90
N VAL A 107 15.04 1.39 16.14
CA VAL A 107 14.93 1.58 14.69
C VAL A 107 15.05 0.23 14.00
N PRO A 108 14.17 -0.11 13.04
CA PRO A 108 14.31 -1.32 12.25
C PRO A 108 15.66 -1.31 11.50
N PHE A 109 16.45 -2.36 11.68
CA PHE A 109 17.76 -2.48 11.02
C PHE A 109 17.68 -3.18 9.65
N LEU A 110 16.56 -3.84 9.36
CA LEU A 110 16.34 -4.50 8.07
C LEU A 110 15.64 -3.56 7.09
N SER A 111 16.09 -3.56 5.84
CA SER A 111 15.35 -2.92 4.76
C SER A 111 13.99 -3.61 4.53
N LYS A 112 13.04 -2.92 3.91
CA LYS A 112 11.74 -3.49 3.55
C LYS A 112 11.91 -4.79 2.74
N TYR A 113 12.83 -4.78 1.77
CA TYR A 113 13.11 -5.94 0.93
C TYR A 113 13.58 -7.15 1.75
N VAL A 114 14.57 -6.96 2.63
CA VAL A 114 15.10 -8.03 3.47
C VAL A 114 14.04 -8.56 4.42
N SER A 115 13.26 -7.68 5.06
CA SER A 115 12.15 -8.08 5.94
C SER A 115 11.12 -8.93 5.21
N GLU A 116 10.78 -8.58 3.98
CA GLU A 116 9.85 -9.36 3.14
C GLU A 116 10.43 -10.74 2.78
N GLN A 117 11.71 -10.81 2.43
CA GLN A 117 12.37 -12.08 2.13
C GLN A 117 12.42 -13.00 3.37
N MET A 118 12.70 -12.44 4.54
CA MET A 118 12.69 -13.18 5.80
C MET A 118 11.29 -13.68 6.17
N MET A 119 10.26 -12.85 5.98
CA MET A 119 8.87 -13.27 6.21
C MET A 119 8.47 -14.43 5.28
N ARG A 120 8.88 -14.38 4.01
CA ARG A 120 8.63 -15.47 3.05
C ARG A 120 9.32 -16.76 3.48
N LEU A 121 10.58 -16.66 3.94
CA LEU A 121 11.33 -17.82 4.44
C LEU A 121 10.64 -18.45 5.66
N GLN A 122 10.23 -17.63 6.63
CA GLN A 122 9.51 -18.08 7.81
C GLN A 122 8.16 -18.75 7.47
N ALA A 123 7.43 -18.21 6.48
CA ALA A 123 6.18 -18.80 6.01
C ALA A 123 6.37 -20.22 5.41
N HIS A 124 7.59 -20.57 5.00
CA HIS A 124 7.97 -21.93 4.58
C HIS A 124 8.51 -22.82 5.72
N GLY A 125 8.37 -22.39 6.97
CA GLY A 125 8.74 -23.18 8.14
C GLY A 125 10.19 -23.06 8.60
N PHE A 126 10.95 -22.11 8.05
CA PHE A 126 12.31 -21.86 8.49
C PHE A 126 12.37 -21.32 9.92
N GLN A 127 13.23 -21.89 10.76
CA GLN A 127 13.38 -21.55 12.17
C GLN A 127 14.84 -21.23 12.55
N TRP A 128 15.47 -20.29 11.83
CA TRP A 128 16.82 -19.83 12.16
C TRP A 128 17.88 -20.95 12.22
N GLU A 129 17.90 -21.77 11.19
CA GLU A 129 18.85 -22.89 11.09
C GLU A 129 20.23 -22.38 10.70
N ASP A 130 21.27 -22.79 11.43
CA ASP A 130 22.66 -22.44 11.17
C ASP A 130 23.35 -23.52 10.32
N GLU A 131 22.72 -23.84 9.19
CA GLU A 131 23.22 -24.84 8.25
C GLU A 131 23.81 -24.17 6.99
N PRO A 132 24.72 -24.85 6.28
CA PRO A 132 25.25 -24.35 5.01
C PRO A 132 24.12 -24.07 4.00
N LEU A 133 24.33 -23.04 3.15
CA LEU A 133 23.33 -22.61 2.16
C LEU A 133 22.83 -23.76 1.28
N GLU A 134 23.73 -24.66 0.86
CA GLU A 134 23.39 -25.80 0.02
C GLU A 134 22.39 -26.75 0.67
N VAL A 135 22.53 -26.98 1.97
CA VAL A 135 21.61 -27.79 2.76
C VAL A 135 20.27 -27.10 2.88
N LEU A 136 20.26 -25.81 3.18
CA LEU A 136 19.04 -25.01 3.30
C LEU A 136 18.28 -24.92 1.97
N LEU A 137 19.00 -24.83 0.84
CA LEU A 137 18.37 -24.82 -0.49
C LEU A 137 17.70 -26.16 -0.84
N GLN A 138 18.22 -27.28 -0.34
CA GLN A 138 17.56 -28.59 -0.48
C GLN A 138 16.28 -28.67 0.37
N LYS A 139 16.32 -28.14 1.60
CA LYS A 139 15.14 -28.07 2.48
C LYS A 139 14.06 -27.09 1.98
N TYR A 140 14.47 -25.94 1.46
CA TYR A 140 13.59 -24.83 1.13
C TYR A 140 13.83 -24.33 -0.32
N PRO A 141 13.61 -25.15 -1.33
CA PRO A 141 14.01 -24.84 -2.71
C PRO A 141 13.32 -23.60 -3.29
N ARG A 142 12.14 -23.25 -2.79
CA ARG A 142 11.37 -22.05 -3.20
C ARG A 142 11.84 -20.76 -2.54
N CYS A 143 12.73 -20.85 -1.55
CA CYS A 143 13.20 -19.71 -0.76
C CYS A 143 14.62 -19.26 -1.11
N LYS A 144 15.10 -19.57 -2.33
CA LYS A 144 16.48 -19.31 -2.76
C LYS A 144 16.96 -17.89 -2.44
N THR A 145 16.20 -16.90 -2.82
CA THR A 145 16.56 -15.49 -2.59
C THR A 145 16.64 -15.16 -1.09
N ALA A 146 15.67 -15.62 -0.30
CA ALA A 146 15.68 -15.41 1.15
C ALA A 146 16.87 -16.08 1.83
N LEU A 147 17.20 -17.31 1.41
CA LEU A 147 18.35 -18.07 1.93
C LEU A 147 19.68 -17.45 1.53
N GLN A 148 19.80 -16.96 0.30
CA GLN A 148 20.98 -16.21 -0.14
C GLN A 148 21.15 -14.92 0.67
N TRP A 149 20.07 -14.31 1.07
CA TRP A 149 20.07 -13.20 2.01
C TRP A 149 20.45 -13.63 3.43
N TRP A 150 19.99 -14.75 3.88
CA TRP A 150 20.29 -15.28 5.21
C TRP A 150 21.74 -15.71 5.37
N CYS A 151 22.31 -16.42 4.39
CA CYS A 151 23.62 -17.04 4.48
C CYS A 151 24.84 -16.16 4.16
N GLY A 152 24.78 -14.84 4.27
CA GLY A 152 25.99 -14.08 4.46
C GLY A 152 26.47 -13.07 3.43
N GLU A 153 26.38 -13.25 2.16
CA GLU A 153 26.89 -12.25 1.17
C GLU A 153 25.88 -11.15 0.81
N ARG A 154 24.94 -10.94 1.64
CA ARG A 154 23.70 -10.23 1.40
C ARG A 154 23.76 -8.75 1.74
N TYR A 155 24.72 -8.36 2.48
CA TYR A 155 25.09 -6.96 2.71
C TYR A 155 26.29 -6.63 1.83
N SER A 156 26.19 -6.95 0.53
CA SER A 156 27.19 -6.47 -0.41
C SER A 156 27.07 -4.96 -0.53
N ASP A 157 28.18 -4.28 -0.72
CA ASP A 157 28.29 -2.82 -0.91
C ASP A 157 27.35 -2.26 -2.02
N LYS A 158 26.72 -3.13 -2.78
CA LYS A 158 25.76 -2.79 -3.83
C LYS A 158 24.46 -2.18 -3.33
N ASP A 159 24.07 -2.45 -2.08
CA ASP A 159 22.79 -1.97 -1.53
C ASP A 159 22.97 -0.75 -0.62
N GLY A 160 24.18 -0.19 -0.51
CA GLY A 160 24.45 1.03 0.25
C GLY A 160 24.16 0.93 1.75
N ILE A 161 24.08 -0.28 2.30
CA ILE A 161 23.89 -0.53 3.72
C ILE A 161 25.27 -0.86 4.30
N GLN A 162 25.96 0.16 4.76
CA GLN A 162 27.08 0.02 5.70
C GLN A 162 26.55 -0.04 7.12
#